data_c7d39bbc93fdd18375d9baafa7852389
#
_entry.id   c7d39bbc93fdd18375d9baafa7852389
#
_cell.length_a   1.000
_cell.length_b   1.000
_cell.length_c   1.000
_cell.angle_alpha   90.00
_cell.angle_beta   90.00
_cell.angle_gamma   90.00
#
_symmetry.space_group_name_H-M   'P 1'
#
loop_
_entity.id
_entity.type
_entity.pdbx_description
1 polymer ?
#
loop_
_entity_poly.entity_id
_entity_poly.type
_entity_poly.pdbx_seq_one_letter_code
_entity_poly.pdbx_strand_id
1 'polypeptide(L)'
;MHQTVHRVFGHLFKFCRIAGGTYTPSSGHSLCILKGISLLRGTDEYGPMGNMKENKKSSGTQSIWMGSSVEAASRPLDRSLDTDVCIVGAGIAGLSTAYSLSCEGKSVVVLDDGPIGGGMTERTTAHLSNVIDDGYVTIERLHGKHGARMAADSHTAAIDRIETIVVTERFDCDFERVDGFLFPAPGHPPERLEEERLAALRAGLVGVERIERPAGPVLETGGCLRFPRQAQFHPVKFVTGLAQAIERCGGRIFTDAHVSTVKGGQQARIETRQGHAIVAQSVVVATNTPVNDMVVVHTKQAPYTTYVLGAGVPKDSVPVALYWDQADPYHYVRIQKDAAANGHDLLIVGGEDHKTGQANDGAQRYQRLEHWARKRFPMMEQIEYRWSGQVMEPTDGLALIGRNPDDTSNVYIATGDSGMGMTHGMIAGMLITDLIQERANDWAALYDPSRKSLKSIGTFVQENLNVAAQYADWVSAGDIGSEDQIPKDSGAVLRSGVQKVAVYRDEEGTVHRRSAVCPHLKCIVAWDSIERTWNCPCHGSRFDAYGKVLNGPANSDLSPIET
;
A
#
# COMPACT_ATOMS: atom_id res chain seq x y z
N MET A 1 1.86 30.23 2.15
CA MET A 1 1.60 29.65 3.46
C MET A 1 0.20 29.94 4.00
N HIS A 2 -0.25 31.19 4.14
CA HIS A 2 -1.60 31.51 4.64
C HIS A 2 -2.77 30.94 3.81
N GLN A 3 -2.67 30.91 2.51
CA GLN A 3 -3.76 30.42 1.63
C GLN A 3 -3.90 28.90 1.59
N THR A 4 -2.83 28.14 1.76
CA THR A 4 -2.88 26.66 1.75
C THR A 4 -3.41 26.11 3.07
N VAL A 5 -3.02 26.71 4.19
CA VAL A 5 -3.54 26.37 5.51
C VAL A 5 -5.07 26.66 5.59
N HIS A 6 -5.52 27.79 5.03
CA HIS A 6 -6.97 28.10 4.95
C HIS A 6 -7.77 27.12 4.10
N ARG A 7 -7.19 26.49 3.07
CA ARG A 7 -7.89 25.47 2.29
C ARG A 7 -8.09 24.17 3.06
N VAL A 8 -7.06 23.69 3.76
CA VAL A 8 -7.15 22.47 4.57
C VAL A 8 -8.13 22.65 5.73
N PHE A 9 -8.03 23.76 6.47
CA PHE A 9 -8.97 24.07 7.56
C PHE A 9 -10.36 24.44 7.05
N GLY A 10 -10.51 25.05 5.89
CA GLY A 10 -11.80 25.40 5.31
C GLY A 10 -12.65 24.19 4.94
N HIS A 11 -12.06 23.07 4.54
CA HIS A 11 -12.78 21.83 4.28
C HIS A 11 -13.19 21.10 5.58
N LEU A 12 -12.34 21.10 6.59
CA LEU A 12 -12.66 20.57 7.93
C LEU A 12 -13.88 21.31 8.56
N PHE A 13 -13.91 22.65 8.48
CA PHE A 13 -15.01 23.45 9.01
C PHE A 13 -16.33 23.28 8.22
N LYS A 14 -16.28 23.02 6.91
CA LYS A 14 -17.50 22.72 6.15
C LYS A 14 -18.12 21.39 6.57
N PHE A 15 -17.33 20.40 6.94
CA PHE A 15 -17.84 19.10 7.42
C PHE A 15 -18.48 19.20 8.82
N CYS A 16 -17.91 19.98 9.73
CA CYS A 16 -18.49 20.19 11.06
C CYS A 16 -19.81 20.96 11.04
N ARG A 17 -20.07 21.80 10.03
CA ARG A 17 -21.34 22.54 9.91
C ARG A 17 -22.54 21.70 9.47
N ILE A 18 -22.32 20.54 8.87
CA ILE A 18 -23.38 19.63 8.41
C ILE A 18 -23.85 18.69 9.53
N ALA A 19 -23.05 18.53 10.60
CA ALA A 19 -23.33 17.63 11.73
C ALA A 19 -24.05 18.33 12.91
N GLY A 20 -24.78 19.38 12.71
CA GLY A 20 -25.80 20.03 13.58
C GLY A 20 -25.68 19.79 15.11
N GLY A 21 -24.52 19.97 15.73
CA GLY A 21 -24.34 19.80 17.17
C GLY A 21 -23.47 20.90 17.74
N THR A 22 -24.07 21.81 18.51
CA THR A 22 -23.37 22.79 19.33
C THR A 22 -22.73 22.07 20.52
N TYR A 23 -21.40 21.96 20.52
CA TYR A 23 -20.66 21.43 21.65
C TYR A 23 -20.24 22.57 22.58
N THR A 24 -20.76 22.58 23.80
CA THR A 24 -20.27 23.42 24.88
C THR A 24 -19.21 22.65 25.67
N PRO A 25 -18.03 23.21 25.92
CA PRO A 25 -17.02 22.52 26.69
C PRO A 25 -17.35 22.55 28.18
N SER A 26 -17.62 21.40 28.76
CA SER A 26 -17.58 21.22 30.21
C SER A 26 -16.17 20.85 30.64
N SER A 27 -15.69 21.61 31.60
CA SER A 27 -14.40 21.56 32.26
C SER A 27 -14.03 20.20 32.86
N GLY A 28 -12.77 19.80 32.71
CA GLY A 28 -12.07 18.91 33.63
C GLY A 28 -11.79 17.52 33.10
N HIS A 29 -10.67 17.37 32.43
CA HIS A 29 -9.64 16.33 32.66
C HIS A 29 -8.44 16.65 31.77
N SER A 30 -7.54 17.39 32.38
CA SER A 30 -6.27 17.81 31.78
C SER A 30 -5.19 16.78 32.03
N LEU A 31 -4.35 16.64 31.04
CA LEU A 31 -2.91 16.38 31.17
C LEU A 31 -2.46 15.28 32.14
N CYS A 32 -2.32 14.07 31.65
CA CYS A 32 -1.38 13.10 32.21
C CYS A 32 -0.89 12.06 31.18
N ILE A 33 -0.31 12.48 30.06
CA ILE A 33 0.52 11.60 29.21
C ILE A 33 1.72 12.42 28.70
N LEU A 34 2.62 12.77 29.60
CA LEU A 34 3.98 13.19 29.29
C LEU A 34 4.83 13.02 30.56
N LYS A 35 5.21 11.78 30.89
CA LYS A 35 6.40 11.44 31.70
C LYS A 35 6.53 9.91 31.75
N GLY A 36 7.57 9.39 31.10
CA GLY A 36 7.96 7.99 31.27
C GLY A 36 8.80 7.43 30.12
N ILE A 37 9.75 8.19 29.58
CA ILE A 37 10.83 7.58 28.80
C ILE A 37 12.09 7.66 29.67
N SER A 38 12.34 6.57 30.41
CA SER A 38 13.60 6.31 31.07
C SER A 38 14.56 5.69 30.06
N LEU A 39 15.67 6.38 29.81
CA LEU A 39 16.81 5.91 29.02
C LEU A 39 17.43 4.67 29.69
N LEU A 40 17.20 3.49 29.14
CA LEU A 40 18.08 2.34 29.35
C LEU A 40 19.08 2.28 28.19
N ARG A 41 20.31 2.72 28.44
CA ARG A 41 21.46 2.45 27.57
C ARG A 41 21.84 0.97 27.74
N GLY A 42 21.45 0.14 26.81
CA GLY A 42 22.00 -1.20 26.59
C GLY A 42 22.99 -1.13 25.42
N THR A 43 24.25 -1.39 25.68
CA THR A 43 25.27 -1.61 24.65
C THR A 43 25.13 -3.05 24.20
N ASP A 44 24.44 -3.29 23.07
CA ASP A 44 24.40 -4.61 22.44
C ASP A 44 25.41 -4.65 21.29
N GLU A 45 26.38 -5.55 21.43
CA GLU A 45 27.34 -5.91 20.39
C GLU A 45 26.58 -6.60 19.22
N TYR A 46 26.55 -5.96 18.07
CA TYR A 46 26.01 -6.54 16.85
C TYR A 46 27.02 -7.52 16.23
N GLY A 47 26.65 -8.79 16.11
CA GLY A 47 27.36 -9.74 15.26
C GLY A 47 27.22 -9.35 13.78
N PRO A 48 28.20 -9.70 12.91
CA PRO A 48 28.20 -9.30 11.51
C PRO A 48 27.01 -9.90 10.76
N MET A 49 26.23 -9.02 10.09
CA MET A 49 25.18 -9.42 9.15
C MET A 49 25.78 -10.24 8.02
N GLY A 50 25.23 -11.42 7.77
CA GLY A 50 25.63 -12.28 6.66
C GLY A 50 25.49 -11.57 5.31
N ASN A 51 26.40 -11.87 4.38
CA ASN A 51 26.46 -11.30 3.04
C ASN A 51 25.14 -11.44 2.28
N MET A 52 24.35 -10.38 2.26
CA MET A 52 23.21 -10.22 1.38
C MET A 52 23.69 -9.68 0.04
N LYS A 53 23.17 -10.21 -1.08
CA LYS A 53 23.43 -9.66 -2.41
C LYS A 53 22.81 -8.28 -2.51
N GLU A 54 23.61 -7.23 -2.39
CA GLU A 54 23.19 -5.85 -2.58
C GLU A 54 22.94 -5.55 -4.05
N ASN A 55 21.72 -5.16 -4.36
CA ASN A 55 21.40 -4.61 -5.68
C ASN A 55 21.55 -3.09 -5.61
N LYS A 56 22.52 -2.53 -6.31
CA LYS A 56 23.00 -1.13 -6.22
C LYS A 56 22.03 -0.05 -6.75
N LYS A 57 20.76 -0.35 -6.99
CA LYS A 57 19.77 0.62 -7.52
C LYS A 57 18.43 0.47 -6.82
N SER A 58 18.15 1.32 -5.87
CA SER A 58 16.90 1.54 -5.14
C SER A 58 16.87 1.03 -3.69
N SER A 59 16.02 1.63 -2.88
CA SER A 59 15.62 1.34 -1.49
C SER A 59 16.30 0.13 -0.80
N GLY A 60 16.72 0.27 0.44
CA GLY A 60 17.57 -0.68 1.17
C GLY A 60 17.08 -2.13 1.30
N THR A 61 15.84 -2.47 0.91
CA THR A 61 15.26 -3.81 1.10
C THR A 61 14.79 -4.44 -0.22
N GLN A 62 14.82 -5.77 -0.29
CA GLN A 62 14.49 -6.53 -1.50
C GLN A 62 13.46 -7.62 -1.21
N SER A 63 12.34 -7.62 -1.97
CA SER A 63 11.37 -8.71 -1.94
C SER A 63 11.83 -9.90 -2.79
N ILE A 64 11.24 -11.06 -2.53
CA ILE A 64 11.43 -12.26 -3.34
C ILE A 64 11.04 -12.07 -4.82
N TRP A 65 10.12 -11.12 -5.09
CA TRP A 65 9.61 -10.89 -6.45
C TRP A 65 10.52 -10.03 -7.32
N MET A 66 11.38 -9.21 -6.69
CA MET A 66 12.33 -8.34 -7.37
C MET A 66 13.38 -9.19 -8.08
N GLY A 67 13.64 -8.87 -9.35
CA GLY A 67 14.55 -9.66 -10.19
C GLY A 67 13.89 -10.85 -10.92
N SER A 68 12.62 -11.13 -10.63
CA SER A 68 11.81 -12.09 -11.40
C SER A 68 11.17 -11.47 -12.65
N SER A 69 11.28 -10.15 -12.83
CA SER A 69 10.80 -9.48 -14.03
C SER A 69 11.57 -10.03 -15.23
N VAL A 70 10.85 -10.68 -16.14
CA VAL A 70 11.32 -10.79 -17.52
C VAL A 70 11.62 -9.35 -17.94
N GLU A 71 12.84 -9.10 -18.44
CA GLU A 71 13.21 -7.80 -19.01
C GLU A 71 12.19 -7.44 -20.10
N ALA A 72 11.05 -6.89 -19.70
CA ALA A 72 10.24 -6.11 -20.61
C ALA A 72 11.13 -4.92 -20.97
N ALA A 73 11.59 -4.91 -22.21
CA ALA A 73 12.46 -3.86 -22.69
C ALA A 73 11.84 -2.51 -22.33
N SER A 74 12.60 -1.68 -21.59
CA SER A 74 12.21 -0.29 -21.33
C SER A 74 11.77 0.33 -22.64
N ARG A 75 10.53 0.81 -22.68
CA ARG A 75 9.96 1.46 -23.85
C ARG A 75 9.56 2.87 -23.48
N PRO A 76 10.48 3.84 -23.53
CA PRO A 76 10.15 5.23 -23.23
C PRO A 76 9.15 5.77 -24.26
N LEU A 77 8.31 6.69 -23.81
CA LEU A 77 7.41 7.41 -24.71
C LEU A 77 8.23 8.41 -25.56
N ASP A 78 8.22 8.25 -26.89
CA ASP A 78 9.02 9.03 -27.84
C ASP A 78 8.23 10.11 -28.59
N ARG A 79 6.89 10.12 -28.44
CA ARG A 79 5.99 11.06 -29.11
C ARG A 79 4.66 11.19 -28.40
N SER A 80 3.95 12.28 -28.69
CA SER A 80 2.55 12.45 -28.26
C SER A 80 1.61 11.48 -29.01
N LEU A 81 0.56 11.02 -28.35
CA LEU A 81 -0.35 10.00 -28.85
C LEU A 81 -1.81 10.35 -28.50
N ASP A 82 -2.72 9.84 -29.34
CA ASP A 82 -4.16 9.80 -29.05
C ASP A 82 -4.59 8.35 -28.72
N THR A 83 -5.57 8.21 -27.83
CA THR A 83 -6.10 6.90 -27.42
C THR A 83 -7.52 7.03 -26.83
N ASP A 84 -8.26 5.92 -26.70
CA ASP A 84 -9.53 5.96 -25.97
C ASP A 84 -9.30 6.11 -24.47
N VAL A 85 -8.35 5.34 -23.91
CA VAL A 85 -8.07 5.37 -22.48
C VAL A 85 -6.57 5.46 -22.22
N CYS A 86 -6.16 6.42 -21.40
CA CYS A 86 -4.81 6.50 -20.85
C CYS A 86 -4.83 6.01 -19.40
N ILE A 87 -3.91 5.13 -19.05
CA ILE A 87 -3.75 4.60 -17.69
C ILE A 87 -2.39 5.04 -17.15
N VAL A 88 -2.38 5.64 -15.97
CA VAL A 88 -1.17 6.07 -15.27
C VAL A 88 -0.91 5.09 -14.12
N GLY A 89 0.18 4.34 -14.23
CA GLY A 89 0.56 3.26 -13.32
C GLY A 89 0.45 1.87 -13.96
N ALA A 90 1.56 1.14 -14.04
CA ALA A 90 1.66 -0.24 -14.53
C ALA A 90 1.72 -1.27 -13.40
N GLY A 91 1.10 -0.99 -12.25
CA GLY A 91 0.84 -1.94 -11.18
C GLY A 91 -0.38 -2.81 -11.47
N ILE A 92 -0.78 -3.63 -10.48
CA ILE A 92 -1.91 -4.58 -10.63
C ILE A 92 -3.22 -3.88 -11.02
N ALA A 93 -3.56 -2.75 -10.42
CA ALA A 93 -4.80 -2.03 -10.72
C ALA A 93 -4.82 -1.46 -12.15
N GLY A 94 -3.72 -0.81 -12.55
CA GLY A 94 -3.60 -0.23 -13.89
C GLY A 94 -3.61 -1.29 -14.98
N LEU A 95 -2.82 -2.36 -14.83
CA LEU A 95 -2.75 -3.42 -15.84
C LEU A 95 -4.01 -4.29 -15.89
N SER A 96 -4.71 -4.51 -14.77
CA SER A 96 -6.01 -5.19 -14.77
C SER A 96 -7.07 -4.37 -15.54
N THR A 97 -7.05 -3.04 -15.37
CA THR A 97 -7.92 -2.13 -16.13
C THR A 97 -7.55 -2.11 -17.62
N ALA A 98 -6.24 -1.99 -17.92
CA ALA A 98 -5.73 -2.00 -19.29
C ALA A 98 -6.10 -3.27 -20.03
N TYR A 99 -5.90 -4.43 -19.40
CA TYR A 99 -6.25 -5.73 -19.96
C TYR A 99 -7.74 -5.82 -20.32
N SER A 100 -8.61 -5.49 -19.36
CA SER A 100 -10.05 -5.58 -19.59
C SER A 100 -10.50 -4.68 -20.74
N LEU A 101 -10.06 -3.42 -20.77
CA LEU A 101 -10.42 -2.47 -21.81
C LEU A 101 -9.83 -2.84 -23.19
N SER A 102 -8.57 -3.28 -23.25
CA SER A 102 -7.92 -3.68 -24.51
C SER A 102 -8.59 -4.91 -25.12
N CYS A 103 -8.95 -5.92 -24.30
CA CYS A 103 -9.66 -7.11 -24.77
C CYS A 103 -11.10 -6.81 -25.21
N GLU A 104 -11.68 -5.70 -24.77
CA GLU A 104 -12.98 -5.19 -25.22
C GLU A 104 -12.87 -4.23 -26.42
N GLY A 105 -11.68 -4.12 -27.02
CA GLY A 105 -11.45 -3.36 -28.28
C GLY A 105 -11.19 -1.86 -28.10
N LYS A 106 -10.97 -1.37 -26.88
CA LYS A 106 -10.53 0.02 -26.66
C LYS A 106 -9.05 0.16 -26.99
N SER A 107 -8.67 1.26 -27.60
CA SER A 107 -7.26 1.65 -27.67
C SER A 107 -6.80 2.13 -26.30
N VAL A 108 -5.74 1.51 -25.77
CA VAL A 108 -5.23 1.78 -24.44
C VAL A 108 -3.75 2.14 -24.48
N VAL A 109 -3.38 3.18 -23.74
CA VAL A 109 -1.99 3.55 -23.46
C VAL A 109 -1.77 3.50 -21.96
N VAL A 110 -0.76 2.75 -21.52
CA VAL A 110 -0.31 2.71 -20.12
C VAL A 110 1.00 3.45 -20.01
N LEU A 111 1.13 4.32 -19.00
CA LEU A 111 2.33 5.07 -18.66
C LEU A 111 2.78 4.72 -17.24
N ASP A 112 4.06 4.43 -17.06
CA ASP A 112 4.68 4.25 -15.74
C ASP A 112 6.06 4.90 -15.70
N ASP A 113 6.48 5.44 -14.57
CA ASP A 113 7.81 6.05 -14.41
C ASP A 113 8.89 5.02 -14.01
N GLY A 114 8.49 3.79 -13.72
CA GLY A 114 9.33 2.65 -13.39
C GLY A 114 9.06 1.42 -14.27
N PRO A 115 9.58 0.27 -13.88
CA PRO A 115 9.32 -1.00 -14.54
C PRO A 115 7.89 -1.49 -14.25
N ILE A 116 7.38 -2.37 -15.12
CA ILE A 116 6.08 -3.03 -14.93
C ILE A 116 6.04 -3.75 -13.58
N GLY A 117 5.06 -3.40 -12.76
CA GLY A 117 4.90 -3.96 -11.42
C GLY A 117 5.90 -3.44 -10.37
N GLY A 118 6.77 -2.51 -10.71
CA GLY A 118 7.89 -2.02 -9.88
C GLY A 118 7.52 -1.15 -8.68
N GLY A 119 6.24 -0.92 -8.42
CA GLY A 119 5.77 -0.20 -7.23
C GLY A 119 5.41 -1.14 -6.08
N MET A 120 4.24 -0.91 -5.45
CA MET A 120 3.78 -1.76 -4.34
C MET A 120 3.42 -3.18 -4.78
N THR A 121 3.17 -3.43 -6.08
CA THR A 121 2.89 -4.77 -6.61
C THR A 121 4.07 -5.75 -6.40
N GLU A 122 5.32 -5.31 -6.55
CA GLU A 122 6.48 -6.18 -6.26
C GLU A 122 6.86 -6.23 -4.77
N ARG A 123 6.15 -5.49 -3.91
CA ARG A 123 6.39 -5.46 -2.45
C ARG A 123 5.29 -6.13 -1.63
N THR A 124 4.29 -6.68 -2.30
CA THR A 124 3.21 -7.43 -1.67
C THR A 124 3.67 -8.81 -1.19
N THR A 125 2.97 -9.41 -0.23
CA THR A 125 3.08 -10.83 0.07
C THR A 125 2.23 -11.71 -0.83
N ALA A 126 1.41 -11.09 -1.69
CA ALA A 126 0.60 -11.73 -2.73
C ALA A 126 -0.44 -12.73 -2.20
N HIS A 127 -1.08 -12.40 -1.10
CA HIS A 127 -2.30 -13.05 -0.65
C HIS A 127 -3.45 -12.66 -1.58
N LEU A 128 -4.24 -13.64 -2.01
CA LEU A 128 -5.50 -13.46 -2.71
C LEU A 128 -6.62 -13.93 -1.79
N SER A 129 -7.20 -13.00 -1.04
CA SER A 129 -8.20 -13.31 -0.04
C SER A 129 -9.50 -12.56 -0.28
N ASN A 130 -10.63 -13.19 0.03
CA ASN A 130 -11.93 -12.54 0.17
C ASN A 130 -12.27 -12.28 1.64
N VAL A 131 -11.34 -12.54 2.55
CA VAL A 131 -11.43 -12.14 3.96
C VAL A 131 -10.73 -10.81 4.12
N ILE A 132 -11.51 -9.76 4.37
CA ILE A 132 -11.03 -8.38 4.46
C ILE A 132 -10.28 -8.21 5.78
N ASP A 133 -9.15 -7.51 5.77
CA ASP A 133 -8.25 -7.34 6.92
C ASP A 133 -8.97 -6.78 8.16
N ASP A 134 -9.87 -5.81 7.99
CA ASP A 134 -10.69 -5.25 9.07
C ASP A 134 -11.74 -6.21 9.67
N GLY A 135 -11.97 -7.35 9.02
CA GLY A 135 -12.98 -8.35 9.37
C GLY A 135 -14.41 -7.94 9.01
N TYR A 136 -15.25 -8.96 8.81
CA TYR A 136 -16.65 -8.75 8.39
C TYR A 136 -17.53 -8.12 9.46
N VAL A 137 -17.21 -8.28 10.73
CA VAL A 137 -17.88 -7.56 11.83
C VAL A 137 -17.71 -6.05 11.66
N THR A 138 -16.49 -5.60 11.36
CA THR A 138 -16.19 -4.18 11.15
C THR A 138 -16.83 -3.67 9.86
N ILE A 139 -16.69 -4.40 8.75
CA ILE A 139 -17.27 -4.02 7.46
C ILE A 139 -18.80 -3.95 7.54
N GLU A 140 -19.46 -4.91 8.20
CA GLU A 140 -20.92 -4.86 8.42
C GLU A 140 -21.32 -3.64 9.28
N ARG A 141 -20.53 -3.31 10.30
CA ARG A 141 -20.75 -2.11 11.12
C ARG A 141 -20.62 -0.82 10.31
N LEU A 142 -19.63 -0.71 9.42
CA LEU A 142 -19.34 0.50 8.64
C LEU A 142 -20.27 0.66 7.44
N HIS A 143 -20.47 -0.41 6.67
CA HIS A 143 -21.19 -0.39 5.39
C HIS A 143 -22.57 -1.05 5.43
N GLY A 144 -22.95 -1.63 6.58
CA GLY A 144 -24.18 -2.42 6.71
C GLY A 144 -24.06 -3.80 6.08
N LYS A 145 -25.09 -4.65 6.29
CA LYS A 145 -25.11 -6.03 5.78
C LYS A 145 -25.01 -6.11 4.26
N HIS A 146 -25.64 -5.17 3.55
CA HIS A 146 -25.60 -5.12 2.10
C HIS A 146 -24.18 -4.77 1.60
N GLY A 147 -23.54 -3.74 2.18
CA GLY A 147 -22.17 -3.37 1.84
C GLY A 147 -21.17 -4.49 2.14
N ALA A 148 -21.30 -5.18 3.29
CA ALA A 148 -20.46 -6.33 3.64
C ALA A 148 -20.62 -7.47 2.61
N ARG A 149 -21.84 -7.71 2.12
CA ARG A 149 -22.10 -8.69 1.07
C ARG A 149 -21.45 -8.29 -0.26
N MET A 150 -21.61 -7.04 -0.68
CA MET A 150 -20.98 -6.54 -1.92
C MET A 150 -19.44 -6.62 -1.84
N ALA A 151 -18.87 -6.36 -0.68
CA ALA A 151 -17.44 -6.51 -0.46
C ALA A 151 -17.00 -7.98 -0.60
N ALA A 152 -17.69 -8.93 0.03
CA ALA A 152 -17.42 -10.36 -0.09
C ALA A 152 -17.54 -10.85 -1.54
N ASP A 153 -18.61 -10.45 -2.22
CA ASP A 153 -18.88 -10.81 -3.62
C ASP A 153 -17.79 -10.27 -4.54
N SER A 154 -17.38 -9.01 -4.41
CA SER A 154 -16.37 -8.38 -5.26
C SER A 154 -14.98 -8.97 -5.08
N HIS A 155 -14.55 -9.24 -3.84
CA HIS A 155 -13.26 -9.89 -3.57
C HIS A 155 -13.25 -11.35 -4.07
N THR A 156 -14.36 -12.08 -3.91
CA THR A 156 -14.49 -13.43 -4.48
C THR A 156 -14.40 -13.40 -6.00
N ALA A 157 -15.13 -12.48 -6.63
CA ALA A 157 -15.09 -12.30 -8.09
C ALA A 157 -13.68 -11.88 -8.58
N ALA A 158 -12.95 -11.10 -7.81
CA ALA A 158 -11.57 -10.72 -8.14
C ALA A 158 -10.64 -11.95 -8.20
N ILE A 159 -10.72 -12.84 -7.19
CA ILE A 159 -9.90 -14.06 -7.18
C ILE A 159 -10.29 -14.98 -8.35
N ASP A 160 -11.59 -15.16 -8.62
CA ASP A 160 -12.08 -15.97 -9.74
C ASP A 160 -11.69 -15.35 -11.10
N ARG A 161 -11.65 -14.01 -11.20
CA ARG A 161 -11.20 -13.30 -12.39
C ARG A 161 -9.72 -13.51 -12.66
N ILE A 162 -8.87 -13.43 -11.62
CA ILE A 162 -7.42 -13.71 -11.72
C ILE A 162 -7.21 -15.13 -12.25
N GLU A 163 -7.86 -16.13 -11.65
CA GLU A 163 -7.79 -17.53 -12.10
C GLU A 163 -8.21 -17.67 -13.56
N THR A 164 -9.34 -17.06 -13.94
CA THR A 164 -9.84 -17.07 -15.31
C THR A 164 -8.85 -16.48 -16.30
N ILE A 165 -8.21 -15.36 -15.96
CA ILE A 165 -7.19 -14.72 -16.82
C ILE A 165 -5.99 -15.65 -17.00
N VAL A 166 -5.46 -16.23 -15.92
CA VAL A 166 -4.32 -17.15 -15.96
C VAL A 166 -4.60 -18.33 -16.91
N VAL A 167 -5.79 -18.94 -16.79
CA VAL A 167 -6.20 -20.05 -17.63
C VAL A 167 -6.40 -19.63 -19.09
N THR A 168 -7.07 -18.49 -19.33
CA THR A 168 -7.40 -18.00 -20.67
C THR A 168 -6.14 -17.59 -21.44
N GLU A 169 -5.26 -16.82 -20.79
CA GLU A 169 -4.04 -16.29 -21.39
C GLU A 169 -2.88 -17.30 -21.38
N ARG A 170 -3.04 -18.42 -20.65
CA ARG A 170 -2.11 -19.55 -20.59
C ARG A 170 -0.68 -19.16 -20.17
N PHE A 171 -0.55 -18.29 -19.16
CA PHE A 171 0.74 -18.02 -18.55
C PHE A 171 0.82 -18.59 -17.13
N ASP A 172 2.03 -18.95 -16.72
CA ASP A 172 2.27 -19.46 -15.38
C ASP A 172 2.71 -18.30 -14.45
N CYS A 173 1.97 -18.16 -13.36
CA CYS A 173 2.28 -17.21 -12.29
C CYS A 173 2.18 -17.86 -10.90
N ASP A 174 2.41 -19.17 -10.80
CA ASP A 174 2.32 -19.93 -9.56
C ASP A 174 0.96 -19.77 -8.86
N PHE A 175 -0.13 -19.60 -9.64
CA PHE A 175 -1.47 -19.46 -9.08
C PHE A 175 -1.94 -20.78 -8.46
N GLU A 176 -2.32 -20.73 -7.18
CA GLU A 176 -2.79 -21.90 -6.44
C GLU A 176 -3.97 -21.52 -5.54
N ARG A 177 -5.08 -22.30 -5.62
CA ARG A 177 -6.19 -22.20 -4.67
C ARG A 177 -5.80 -22.86 -3.37
N VAL A 178 -5.98 -22.14 -2.27
CA VAL A 178 -5.59 -22.58 -0.92
C VAL A 178 -6.69 -22.24 0.09
N ASP A 179 -6.63 -22.84 1.27
CA ASP A 179 -7.44 -22.41 2.40
C ASP A 179 -6.80 -21.22 3.12
N GLY A 180 -7.61 -20.40 3.76
CA GLY A 180 -7.18 -19.34 4.66
C GLY A 180 -7.55 -19.67 6.10
N PHE A 181 -6.70 -19.30 7.06
CA PHE A 181 -6.89 -19.57 8.48
C PHE A 181 -6.70 -18.29 9.29
N LEU A 182 -7.80 -17.85 9.94
CA LEU A 182 -7.80 -16.71 10.86
C LEU A 182 -7.71 -17.18 12.30
N PHE A 183 -6.67 -16.73 13.00
CA PHE A 183 -6.42 -17.06 14.40
C PHE A 183 -6.82 -15.93 15.34
N PRO A 184 -7.29 -16.22 16.55
CA PRO A 184 -7.55 -15.20 17.54
C PRO A 184 -6.24 -14.57 18.02
N ALA A 185 -6.27 -13.30 18.40
CA ALA A 185 -5.16 -12.71 19.14
C ALA A 185 -5.04 -13.36 20.54
N PRO A 186 -3.81 -13.43 21.10
CA PRO A 186 -3.61 -13.90 22.47
C PRO A 186 -4.51 -13.14 23.45
N GLY A 187 -5.26 -13.88 24.27
CA GLY A 187 -6.17 -13.30 25.26
C GLY A 187 -7.52 -12.82 24.74
N HIS A 188 -7.78 -12.91 23.44
CA HIS A 188 -9.11 -12.63 22.91
C HIS A 188 -10.10 -13.74 23.27
N PRO A 189 -11.34 -13.38 23.64
CA PRO A 189 -12.36 -14.35 23.95
C PRO A 189 -12.79 -15.12 22.68
N PRO A 190 -13.09 -16.42 22.79
CA PRO A 190 -13.51 -17.27 21.66
C PRO A 190 -14.74 -16.75 20.91
N GLU A 191 -15.57 -15.97 21.58
CA GLU A 191 -16.79 -15.36 21.03
C GLU A 191 -16.48 -14.41 19.86
N ARG A 192 -15.32 -13.74 19.85
CA ARG A 192 -14.92 -12.86 18.74
C ARG A 192 -14.76 -13.61 17.42
N LEU A 193 -14.17 -14.80 17.45
CA LEU A 193 -14.10 -15.64 16.25
C LEU A 193 -15.48 -16.07 15.78
N GLU A 194 -16.38 -16.40 16.71
CA GLU A 194 -17.73 -16.79 16.35
C GLU A 194 -18.54 -15.61 15.76
N GLU A 195 -18.39 -14.41 16.30
CA GLU A 195 -18.98 -13.20 15.76
C GLU A 195 -18.49 -12.95 14.31
N GLU A 196 -17.18 -13.09 14.08
CA GLU A 196 -16.57 -12.94 12.75
C GLU A 196 -17.08 -14.02 11.79
N ARG A 197 -17.14 -15.29 12.23
CA ARG A 197 -17.69 -16.37 11.42
C ARG A 197 -19.13 -16.09 10.99
N LEU A 198 -19.97 -15.66 11.92
CA LEU A 198 -21.37 -15.34 11.64
C LEU A 198 -21.51 -14.13 10.73
N ALA A 199 -20.66 -13.11 10.87
CA ALA A 199 -20.64 -11.95 9.98
C ALA A 199 -20.22 -12.34 8.56
N ALA A 200 -19.16 -13.16 8.42
CA ALA A 200 -18.71 -13.67 7.13
C ALA A 200 -19.79 -14.50 6.41
N LEU A 201 -20.49 -15.37 7.15
CA LEU A 201 -21.62 -16.13 6.61
C LEU A 201 -22.77 -15.22 6.16
N ARG A 202 -23.11 -14.17 6.93
CA ARG A 202 -24.12 -13.17 6.52
C ARG A 202 -23.69 -12.38 5.28
N ALA A 203 -22.40 -12.13 5.13
CA ALA A 203 -21.81 -11.52 3.94
C ALA A 203 -21.83 -12.45 2.72
N GLY A 204 -22.16 -13.73 2.87
CA GLY A 204 -22.30 -14.71 1.80
C GLY A 204 -21.09 -15.62 1.57
N LEU A 205 -20.06 -15.53 2.41
CA LEU A 205 -18.93 -16.47 2.34
C LEU A 205 -19.36 -17.85 2.82
N VAL A 206 -19.45 -18.79 1.87
CA VAL A 206 -19.88 -20.16 2.17
C VAL A 206 -18.71 -21.02 2.63
N GLY A 207 -18.99 -22.00 3.49
CA GLY A 207 -18.00 -22.97 3.96
C GLY A 207 -17.03 -22.42 5.01
N VAL A 208 -17.32 -21.24 5.60
CA VAL A 208 -16.55 -20.73 6.74
C VAL A 208 -16.88 -21.54 7.97
N GLU A 209 -15.89 -22.22 8.51
CA GLU A 209 -16.05 -23.11 9.64
C GLU A 209 -15.01 -22.87 10.74
N ARG A 210 -15.40 -23.14 11.98
CA ARG A 210 -14.49 -23.15 13.10
C ARG A 210 -13.83 -24.53 13.20
N ILE A 211 -12.52 -24.56 13.27
CA ILE A 211 -11.75 -25.78 13.47
C ILE A 211 -10.88 -25.65 14.73
N GLU A 212 -10.76 -26.74 15.48
CA GLU A 212 -10.01 -26.72 16.73
C GLU A 212 -8.50 -26.82 16.51
N ARG A 213 -8.07 -27.52 15.45
CA ARG A 213 -6.66 -27.67 15.07
C ARG A 213 -6.51 -27.67 13.57
N PRO A 214 -5.94 -26.60 12.99
CA PRO A 214 -5.51 -26.64 11.58
C PRO A 214 -4.38 -27.66 11.40
N ALA A 215 -4.29 -28.25 10.22
CA ALA A 215 -3.12 -29.02 9.85
C ALA A 215 -1.91 -28.05 9.74
N GLY A 216 -0.84 -28.32 10.45
CA GLY A 216 0.41 -27.55 10.37
C GLY A 216 1.06 -27.23 11.70
N PRO A 217 2.21 -26.57 11.68
CA PRO A 217 2.92 -26.21 12.89
C PRO A 217 2.17 -25.14 13.67
N VAL A 218 2.20 -25.33 14.91
CA VAL A 218 1.44 -24.81 16.02
C VAL A 218 1.34 -23.29 16.04
N LEU A 219 0.21 -22.79 15.60
CA LEU A 219 -0.30 -21.57 16.19
C LEU A 219 -1.01 -22.00 17.50
N GLU A 220 -0.42 -21.73 18.65
CA GLU A 220 -0.87 -22.12 19.99
C GLU A 220 -2.19 -21.44 20.33
N THR A 221 -3.31 -21.83 19.72
CA THR A 221 -4.57 -21.18 20.05
C THR A 221 -5.72 -22.16 19.99
N GLY A 222 -6.70 -21.94 20.83
CA GLY A 222 -7.89 -22.77 21.00
C GLY A 222 -8.86 -22.74 19.81
N GLY A 223 -8.35 -22.95 18.60
CA GLY A 223 -9.12 -22.99 17.36
C GLY A 223 -8.91 -21.76 16.47
N CYS A 224 -9.35 -21.87 15.21
CA CYS A 224 -9.30 -20.81 14.20
C CYS A 224 -10.52 -20.89 13.29
N LEU A 225 -10.73 -19.89 12.45
CA LEU A 225 -11.68 -19.96 11.34
C LEU A 225 -10.95 -20.39 10.06
N ARG A 226 -11.51 -21.38 9.38
CA ARG A 226 -11.11 -21.76 8.03
C ARG A 226 -12.01 -21.08 7.01
N PHE A 227 -11.38 -20.42 6.04
CA PHE A 227 -12.01 -19.80 4.88
C PHE A 227 -11.55 -20.57 3.63
N PRO A 228 -12.41 -21.36 2.99
CA PRO A 228 -12.03 -22.12 1.81
C PRO A 228 -11.85 -21.22 0.59
N ARG A 229 -11.16 -21.76 -0.45
CA ARG A 229 -11.03 -21.14 -1.78
C ARG A 229 -10.39 -19.76 -1.82
N GLN A 230 -9.52 -19.44 -0.91
CA GLN A 230 -8.56 -18.36 -1.06
C GLN A 230 -7.56 -18.73 -2.18
N ALA A 231 -6.60 -17.85 -2.46
CA ALA A 231 -5.53 -18.19 -3.41
C ALA A 231 -4.23 -17.45 -3.08
N GLN A 232 -3.18 -17.89 -3.73
CA GLN A 232 -1.88 -17.21 -3.78
C GLN A 232 -1.30 -17.28 -5.19
N PHE A 233 -0.36 -16.40 -5.49
CA PHE A 233 0.29 -16.35 -6.80
C PHE A 233 1.63 -15.60 -6.75
N HIS A 234 2.34 -15.53 -7.87
CA HIS A 234 3.52 -14.70 -8.05
C HIS A 234 3.10 -13.38 -8.74
N PRO A 235 3.09 -12.24 -8.03
CA PRO A 235 2.45 -11.01 -8.52
C PRO A 235 3.15 -10.42 -9.74
N VAL A 236 4.49 -10.46 -9.80
CA VAL A 236 5.26 -9.92 -10.93
C VAL A 236 5.08 -10.77 -12.18
N LYS A 237 5.07 -12.12 -12.07
CA LYS A 237 4.74 -12.99 -13.20
C LYS A 237 3.32 -12.71 -13.73
N PHE A 238 2.35 -12.49 -12.83
CA PHE A 238 0.98 -12.17 -13.22
C PHE A 238 0.89 -10.86 -14.01
N VAL A 239 1.44 -9.76 -13.49
CA VAL A 239 1.39 -8.46 -14.20
C VAL A 239 2.21 -8.46 -15.48
N THR A 240 3.28 -9.25 -15.56
CA THR A 240 4.03 -9.48 -16.81
C THR A 240 3.17 -10.20 -17.84
N GLY A 241 2.45 -11.25 -17.43
CA GLY A 241 1.49 -11.95 -18.28
C GLY A 241 0.36 -11.05 -18.78
N LEU A 242 -0.17 -10.17 -17.90
CA LEU A 242 -1.14 -9.16 -18.29
C LEU A 242 -0.57 -8.17 -19.32
N ALA A 243 0.65 -7.69 -19.13
CA ALA A 243 1.29 -6.76 -20.05
C ALA A 243 1.41 -7.37 -21.46
N GLN A 244 1.84 -8.62 -21.56
CA GLN A 244 1.90 -9.34 -22.82
C GLN A 244 0.51 -9.51 -23.47
N ALA A 245 -0.51 -9.80 -22.67
CA ALA A 245 -1.89 -9.92 -23.16
C ALA A 245 -2.43 -8.57 -23.66
N ILE A 246 -2.17 -7.49 -22.95
CA ILE A 246 -2.52 -6.12 -23.35
C ILE A 246 -1.91 -5.80 -24.72
N GLU A 247 -0.62 -6.09 -24.93
CA GLU A 247 0.05 -5.84 -26.21
C GLU A 247 -0.55 -6.69 -27.34
N ARG A 248 -0.89 -7.97 -27.08
CA ARG A 248 -1.59 -8.82 -28.05
C ARG A 248 -2.97 -8.27 -28.43
N CYS A 249 -3.67 -7.64 -27.49
CA CYS A 249 -4.95 -6.95 -27.72
C CYS A 249 -4.78 -5.54 -28.33
N GLY A 250 -3.56 -5.11 -28.69
CA GLY A 250 -3.28 -3.82 -29.33
C GLY A 250 -3.05 -2.63 -28.38
N GLY A 251 -3.04 -2.87 -27.07
CA GLY A 251 -2.64 -1.86 -26.08
C GLY A 251 -1.15 -1.57 -26.13
N ARG A 252 -0.73 -0.42 -25.61
CA ARG A 252 0.66 0.03 -25.60
C ARG A 252 1.09 0.41 -24.20
N ILE A 253 2.24 -0.08 -23.76
CA ILE A 253 2.79 0.19 -22.43
C ILE A 253 4.12 0.94 -22.60
N PHE A 254 4.26 2.05 -21.90
CA PHE A 254 5.48 2.86 -21.87
C PHE A 254 5.99 2.96 -20.44
N THR A 255 7.24 2.62 -20.25
CA THR A 255 8.01 2.74 -19.00
C THR A 255 8.92 3.97 -19.08
N ASP A 256 9.52 4.38 -17.95
CA ASP A 256 10.32 5.60 -17.85
C ASP A 256 9.55 6.88 -18.32
N ALA A 257 8.21 6.84 -18.18
CA ALA A 257 7.29 7.87 -18.64
C ALA A 257 6.61 8.57 -17.45
N HIS A 258 7.36 9.39 -16.71
CA HIS A 258 6.83 10.09 -15.54
C HIS A 258 5.75 11.10 -15.95
N VAL A 259 4.53 10.87 -15.49
CA VAL A 259 3.38 11.76 -15.71
C VAL A 259 3.44 12.94 -14.76
N SER A 260 3.57 14.15 -15.30
CA SER A 260 3.66 15.38 -14.53
C SER A 260 2.31 16.07 -14.32
N THR A 261 1.36 15.87 -15.25
CA THR A 261 0.05 16.52 -15.21
C THR A 261 -1.03 15.59 -15.75
N VAL A 262 -2.16 15.55 -15.07
CA VAL A 262 -3.41 14.92 -15.52
C VAL A 262 -4.50 15.97 -15.48
N LYS A 263 -5.17 16.20 -16.60
CA LYS A 263 -6.32 17.12 -16.72
C LYS A 263 -7.46 16.41 -17.44
N GLY A 264 -8.62 16.34 -16.82
CA GLY A 264 -9.83 15.91 -17.47
C GLY A 264 -10.47 17.01 -18.33
N GLY A 265 -11.66 16.75 -18.90
CA GLY A 265 -12.40 17.69 -19.74
C GLY A 265 -13.18 16.98 -20.83
N GLN A 266 -13.44 17.62 -21.99
CA GLN A 266 -14.02 16.94 -23.16
C GLN A 266 -13.13 15.77 -23.62
N GLN A 267 -11.82 15.98 -23.57
CA GLN A 267 -10.78 14.98 -23.68
C GLN A 267 -9.83 15.16 -22.52
N ALA A 268 -9.38 14.05 -21.93
CA ALA A 268 -8.34 14.08 -20.91
C ALA A 268 -6.99 14.34 -21.59
N ARG A 269 -6.16 15.17 -20.94
CA ARG A 269 -4.79 15.48 -21.38
C ARG A 269 -3.82 15.11 -20.28
N ILE A 270 -2.90 14.23 -20.61
CA ILE A 270 -1.87 13.70 -19.74
C ILE A 270 -0.51 14.13 -20.27
N GLU A 271 0.28 14.84 -19.46
CA GLU A 271 1.60 15.33 -19.86
C GLU A 271 2.70 14.62 -19.08
N THR A 272 3.78 14.25 -19.77
CA THR A 272 4.96 13.65 -19.16
C THR A 272 6.04 14.69 -18.88
N ARG A 273 6.96 14.36 -17.95
CA ARG A 273 8.12 15.21 -17.64
C ARG A 273 9.03 15.45 -18.85
N GLN A 274 9.03 14.52 -19.82
CA GLN A 274 9.77 14.63 -21.08
C GLN A 274 9.09 15.55 -22.12
N GLY A 275 7.91 16.08 -21.83
CA GLY A 275 7.18 17.02 -22.71
C GLY A 275 6.25 16.36 -23.72
N HIS A 276 6.07 15.04 -23.68
CA HIS A 276 5.08 14.36 -24.50
C HIS A 276 3.69 14.43 -23.86
N ALA A 277 2.64 14.41 -24.68
CA ALA A 277 1.27 14.44 -24.23
C ALA A 277 0.47 13.26 -24.78
N ILE A 278 -0.39 12.69 -23.94
CA ILE A 278 -1.43 11.75 -24.37
C ILE A 278 -2.77 12.50 -24.30
N VAL A 279 -3.54 12.42 -25.37
CA VAL A 279 -4.93 12.88 -25.41
C VAL A 279 -5.83 11.64 -25.41
N ALA A 280 -6.77 11.57 -24.45
CA ALA A 280 -7.61 10.41 -24.26
C ALA A 280 -9.07 10.81 -24.01
N GLN A 281 -10.03 9.91 -24.32
CA GLN A 281 -11.43 10.09 -23.91
C GLN A 281 -11.56 9.97 -22.40
N SER A 282 -10.83 9.03 -21.78
CA SER A 282 -10.80 8.82 -20.34
C SER A 282 -9.37 8.61 -19.85
N VAL A 283 -9.12 8.94 -18.57
CA VAL A 283 -7.86 8.65 -17.88
C VAL A 283 -8.11 7.92 -16.57
N VAL A 284 -7.27 6.93 -16.28
CA VAL A 284 -7.28 6.17 -15.01
C VAL A 284 -5.97 6.41 -14.29
N VAL A 285 -6.02 6.94 -13.07
CA VAL A 285 -4.85 7.14 -12.21
C VAL A 285 -4.79 6.00 -11.19
N ALA A 286 -3.87 5.07 -11.42
CA ALA A 286 -3.66 3.86 -10.64
C ALA A 286 -2.24 3.81 -10.04
N THR A 287 -1.81 4.93 -9.47
CA THR A 287 -0.45 5.18 -8.96
C THR A 287 -0.30 4.85 -7.48
N ASN A 288 -1.03 3.88 -6.94
CA ASN A 288 -1.16 3.57 -5.53
C ASN A 288 -1.79 4.74 -4.74
N THR A 289 -1.22 5.93 -4.83
CA THR A 289 -1.77 7.17 -4.29
C THR A 289 -1.95 8.15 -5.46
N PRO A 290 -3.17 8.70 -5.70
CA PRO A 290 -3.41 9.58 -6.84
C PRO A 290 -2.53 10.81 -6.83
N VAL A 291 -1.87 11.09 -7.96
CA VAL A 291 -0.95 12.23 -8.13
C VAL A 291 -1.64 13.49 -8.65
N ASN A 292 -2.89 13.38 -9.07
CA ASN A 292 -3.71 14.47 -9.62
C ASN A 292 -4.70 15.08 -8.62
N ASP A 293 -4.94 14.44 -7.47
CA ASP A 293 -5.76 14.94 -6.37
C ASP A 293 -4.85 15.56 -5.29
N MET A 294 -5.16 16.78 -4.86
CA MET A 294 -4.34 17.46 -3.86
C MET A 294 -4.86 17.27 -2.43
N VAL A 295 -6.15 16.97 -2.23
CA VAL A 295 -6.72 17.02 -0.88
C VAL A 295 -7.79 15.97 -0.61
N VAL A 296 -8.81 15.84 -1.46
CA VAL A 296 -10.07 15.16 -1.08
C VAL A 296 -9.90 13.68 -0.76
N VAL A 297 -9.22 12.95 -1.62
CA VAL A 297 -8.99 11.51 -1.44
C VAL A 297 -7.97 11.26 -0.34
N HIS A 298 -6.93 12.10 -0.24
CA HIS A 298 -5.87 11.94 0.75
C HIS A 298 -6.32 12.17 2.19
N THR A 299 -7.41 12.90 2.42
CA THR A 299 -8.00 13.03 3.77
C THR A 299 -8.81 11.81 4.20
N LYS A 300 -9.11 10.87 3.28
CA LYS A 300 -9.91 9.68 3.54
C LYS A 300 -9.08 8.43 3.79
N GLN A 301 -7.76 8.52 3.70
CA GLN A 301 -6.85 7.40 3.89
C GLN A 301 -5.57 7.82 4.59
N ALA A 302 -4.91 6.88 5.26
CA ALA A 302 -3.64 7.08 5.94
C ALA A 302 -2.59 6.09 5.42
N PRO A 303 -1.31 6.52 5.27
CA PRO A 303 -0.24 5.65 4.82
C PRO A 303 0.34 4.84 5.99
N TYR A 304 0.44 3.52 5.83
CA TYR A 304 1.11 2.62 6.75
C TYR A 304 2.27 1.91 6.06
N THR A 305 3.28 1.55 6.83
CA THR A 305 4.40 0.72 6.39
C THR A 305 4.32 -0.61 7.10
N THR A 306 4.29 -1.72 6.34
CA THR A 306 4.32 -3.09 6.84
C THR A 306 5.68 -3.72 6.57
N TYR A 307 6.11 -4.67 7.40
CA TYR A 307 7.40 -5.33 7.32
C TYR A 307 7.22 -6.80 6.98
N VAL A 308 8.11 -7.35 6.15
CA VAL A 308 8.03 -8.74 5.70
C VAL A 308 9.39 -9.42 5.78
N LEU A 309 9.37 -10.68 6.23
CA LEU A 309 10.51 -11.61 6.23
C LEU A 309 10.24 -12.77 5.29
N GLY A 310 11.26 -13.20 4.55
CA GLY A 310 11.28 -14.45 3.82
C GLY A 310 12.36 -15.35 4.38
N ALA A 311 11.99 -16.54 4.88
CA ALA A 311 12.95 -17.48 5.47
C ALA A 311 12.74 -18.90 4.93
N GLY A 312 13.85 -19.64 4.72
CA GLY A 312 13.78 -21.04 4.34
C GLY A 312 13.09 -21.91 5.38
N VAL A 313 12.31 -22.89 4.92
CA VAL A 313 11.76 -23.98 5.72
C VAL A 313 11.89 -25.30 4.96
N PRO A 314 12.10 -26.45 5.62
CA PRO A 314 12.13 -27.73 4.91
C PRO A 314 10.86 -27.96 4.09
N LYS A 315 11.01 -28.57 2.90
CA LYS A 315 9.85 -28.85 2.02
C LYS A 315 8.73 -29.55 2.78
N ASP A 316 7.50 -29.10 2.49
CA ASP A 316 6.26 -29.63 3.05
C ASP A 316 6.18 -29.59 4.59
N SER A 317 7.09 -28.89 5.28
CA SER A 317 7.07 -28.76 6.73
C SER A 317 5.97 -27.82 7.23
N VAL A 318 5.49 -26.92 6.37
CA VAL A 318 4.36 -26.03 6.62
C VAL A 318 3.33 -26.22 5.50
N PRO A 319 2.08 -26.56 5.79
CA PRO A 319 1.04 -26.68 4.78
C PRO A 319 0.86 -25.38 4.01
N VAL A 320 0.66 -25.49 2.69
CA VAL A 320 0.42 -24.34 1.82
C VAL A 320 -0.99 -23.82 2.08
N ALA A 321 -1.06 -22.65 2.68
CA ALA A 321 -2.29 -21.93 3.03
C ALA A 321 -1.97 -20.47 3.30
N LEU A 322 -2.99 -19.65 3.46
CA LEU A 322 -2.87 -18.31 4.01
C LEU A 322 -3.19 -18.33 5.49
N TYR A 323 -2.35 -17.73 6.31
CA TYR A 323 -2.54 -17.67 7.76
C TYR A 323 -2.46 -16.21 8.20
N TRP A 324 -3.35 -15.79 9.10
CA TRP A 324 -3.30 -14.45 9.72
C TRP A 324 -3.94 -14.49 11.11
N ASP A 325 -3.61 -13.50 11.94
CA ASP A 325 -4.14 -13.36 13.28
C ASP A 325 -4.92 -12.04 13.46
N GLN A 326 -5.64 -11.93 14.57
CA GLN A 326 -6.38 -10.72 14.97
C GLN A 326 -5.60 -9.87 15.98
N ALA A 327 -4.26 -10.02 16.04
CA ALA A 327 -3.43 -9.20 16.91
C ALA A 327 -3.37 -7.74 16.40
N ASP A 328 -2.89 -6.82 17.24
CA ASP A 328 -2.58 -5.45 16.88
C ASP A 328 -1.19 -5.11 17.45
N PRO A 329 -0.17 -4.97 16.60
CA PRO A 329 -0.18 -5.17 15.15
C PRO A 329 -0.42 -6.64 14.76
N TYR A 330 -1.13 -6.85 13.63
CA TYR A 330 -1.46 -8.19 13.13
C TYR A 330 -0.28 -8.83 12.37
N HIS A 331 -0.40 -10.15 12.15
CA HIS A 331 0.60 -10.92 11.40
C HIS A 331 -0.09 -11.78 10.34
N TYR A 332 0.58 -11.95 9.21
CA TYR A 332 0.10 -12.76 8.11
C TYR A 332 1.23 -13.60 7.51
N VAL A 333 0.91 -14.82 7.07
CA VAL A 333 1.90 -15.81 6.65
C VAL A 333 1.41 -16.58 5.44
N ARG A 334 2.33 -16.92 4.53
CA ARG A 334 2.13 -17.89 3.46
C ARG A 334 3.42 -18.62 3.11
N ILE A 335 3.26 -19.68 2.32
CA ILE A 335 4.39 -20.46 1.78
C ILE A 335 4.50 -20.22 0.27
N GLN A 336 5.73 -19.95 -0.19
CA GLN A 336 6.10 -20.03 -1.59
C GLN A 336 6.96 -21.29 -1.78
N LYS A 337 6.43 -22.26 -2.56
CA LYS A 337 7.11 -23.53 -2.80
C LYS A 337 8.41 -23.33 -3.58
N ASP A 338 9.42 -24.16 -3.28
CA ASP A 338 10.71 -24.25 -3.99
C ASP A 338 11.44 -22.90 -4.18
N ALA A 339 11.19 -21.90 -3.31
CA ALA A 339 11.65 -20.53 -3.49
C ALA A 339 12.85 -20.15 -2.60
N ALA A 340 13.23 -20.99 -1.63
CA ALA A 340 14.41 -20.76 -0.81
C ALA A 340 15.70 -21.25 -1.51
N ALA A 341 16.86 -20.71 -1.10
CA ALA A 341 18.16 -20.93 -1.75
C ALA A 341 18.56 -22.40 -1.89
N ASN A 342 18.17 -23.27 -0.97
CA ASN A 342 18.50 -24.69 -0.99
C ASN A 342 17.44 -25.56 -1.69
N GLY A 343 16.54 -24.96 -2.46
CA GLY A 343 15.38 -25.65 -3.03
C GLY A 343 14.37 -26.05 -1.96
N HIS A 344 14.43 -25.45 -0.78
CA HIS A 344 13.43 -25.53 0.26
C HIS A 344 12.24 -24.61 -0.06
N ASP A 345 11.18 -24.71 0.73
CA ASP A 345 10.08 -23.77 0.66
C ASP A 345 10.45 -22.45 1.36
N LEU A 346 9.85 -21.35 0.93
CA LEU A 346 10.05 -20.06 1.58
C LEU A 346 8.81 -19.69 2.40
N LEU A 347 9.02 -19.54 3.71
CA LEU A 347 8.04 -18.97 4.63
C LEU A 347 8.08 -17.44 4.51
N ILE A 348 6.99 -16.83 4.07
CA ILE A 348 6.81 -15.39 3.99
C ILE A 348 5.95 -14.96 5.17
N VAL A 349 6.49 -14.08 6.01
CA VAL A 349 5.82 -13.58 7.22
C VAL A 349 5.79 -12.05 7.19
N GLY A 350 4.61 -11.45 7.33
CA GLY A 350 4.44 -10.01 7.38
C GLY A 350 3.72 -9.53 8.64
N GLY A 351 3.84 -8.23 8.93
CA GLY A 351 3.22 -7.56 10.08
C GLY A 351 4.05 -6.42 10.66
N GLU A 352 3.79 -6.09 11.93
CA GLU A 352 4.47 -5.02 12.67
C GLU A 352 4.26 -3.62 12.08
N ASP A 353 3.09 -3.33 11.60
CA ASP A 353 2.73 -2.13 10.86
C ASP A 353 2.86 -0.85 11.69
N HIS A 354 3.16 0.26 11.04
CA HIS A 354 3.12 1.60 11.64
C HIS A 354 2.85 2.68 10.59
N LYS A 355 2.43 3.85 11.05
CA LYS A 355 2.20 5.00 10.16
C LYS A 355 3.50 5.45 9.49
N THR A 356 3.50 5.48 8.17
CA THR A 356 4.66 5.87 7.34
C THR A 356 5.22 7.22 7.77
N GLY A 357 6.54 7.30 7.98
CA GLY A 357 7.25 8.53 8.34
C GLY A 357 7.06 9.00 9.79
N GLN A 358 6.36 8.23 10.65
CA GLN A 358 6.15 8.58 12.07
C GLN A 358 6.99 7.76 13.05
N ALA A 359 7.79 6.82 12.57
CA ALA A 359 8.76 6.05 13.35
C ALA A 359 9.97 5.70 12.49
N ASN A 360 11.12 5.48 13.14
CA ASN A 360 12.36 5.00 12.51
C ASN A 360 12.91 3.81 13.32
N ASP A 361 12.04 2.86 13.67
CA ASP A 361 12.33 1.68 14.49
C ASP A 361 12.23 0.37 13.67
N GLY A 362 12.42 0.44 12.34
CA GLY A 362 12.26 -0.68 11.43
C GLY A 362 13.10 -1.91 11.78
N ALA A 363 14.34 -1.70 12.29
CA ALA A 363 15.18 -2.79 12.75
C ALA A 363 14.55 -3.57 13.92
N GLN A 364 13.96 -2.86 14.89
CA GLN A 364 13.28 -3.46 16.03
C GLN A 364 11.98 -4.17 15.59
N ARG A 365 11.28 -3.65 14.56
CA ARG A 365 10.11 -4.30 13.98
C ARG A 365 10.46 -5.62 13.33
N TYR A 366 11.53 -5.67 12.54
CA TYR A 366 12.04 -6.93 12.00
C TYR A 366 12.42 -7.93 13.10
N GLN A 367 13.04 -7.48 14.19
CA GLN A 367 13.38 -8.35 15.31
C GLN A 367 12.14 -8.92 16.01
N ARG A 368 11.09 -8.10 16.23
CA ARG A 368 9.83 -8.58 16.81
C ARG A 368 9.13 -9.57 15.89
N LEU A 369 9.06 -9.26 14.59
CA LEU A 369 8.48 -10.13 13.57
C LEU A 369 9.22 -11.47 13.47
N GLU A 370 10.56 -11.45 13.47
CA GLU A 370 11.38 -12.66 13.51
C GLU A 370 11.15 -13.48 14.79
N HIS A 371 11.12 -12.84 15.94
CA HIS A 371 10.83 -13.52 17.22
C HIS A 371 9.44 -14.17 17.20
N TRP A 372 8.42 -13.45 16.72
CA TRP A 372 7.08 -13.96 16.56
C TRP A 372 7.04 -15.19 15.63
N ALA A 373 7.72 -15.11 14.48
CA ALA A 373 7.77 -16.17 13.48
C ALA A 373 8.48 -17.42 14.02
N ARG A 374 9.68 -17.29 14.59
CA ARG A 374 10.45 -18.43 15.13
C ARG A 374 9.74 -19.16 16.27
N LYS A 375 8.98 -18.45 17.09
CA LYS A 375 8.18 -19.07 18.14
C LYS A 375 7.08 -19.99 17.57
N ARG A 376 6.51 -19.63 16.40
CA ARG A 376 5.40 -20.35 15.77
C ARG A 376 5.84 -21.37 14.73
N PHE A 377 6.95 -21.10 14.08
CA PHE A 377 7.55 -21.92 13.05
C PHE A 377 8.99 -22.29 13.45
N PRO A 378 9.17 -23.21 14.43
CA PRO A 378 10.50 -23.53 14.96
C PRO A 378 11.44 -24.18 13.93
N MET A 379 10.90 -24.67 12.77
CA MET A 379 11.67 -25.16 11.63
C MET A 379 12.23 -24.07 10.74
N MET A 380 11.92 -22.79 11.02
CA MET A 380 12.41 -21.64 10.25
C MET A 380 13.93 -21.57 10.28
N GLU A 381 14.52 -21.56 9.11
CA GLU A 381 15.97 -21.50 8.87
C GLU A 381 16.47 -20.05 8.82
N GLN A 382 17.42 -19.76 7.91
CA GLN A 382 17.92 -18.40 7.73
C GLN A 382 16.90 -17.50 7.04
N ILE A 383 16.91 -16.23 7.41
CA ILE A 383 16.17 -15.19 6.69
C ILE A 383 16.96 -14.86 5.44
N GLU A 384 16.35 -15.06 4.28
CA GLU A 384 16.92 -14.79 2.98
C GLU A 384 16.50 -13.44 2.43
N TYR A 385 15.30 -12.96 2.81
CA TYR A 385 14.70 -11.73 2.33
C TYR A 385 14.14 -10.91 3.46
N ARG A 386 14.28 -9.59 3.33
CA ARG A 386 13.58 -8.57 4.14
C ARG A 386 13.11 -7.47 3.22
N TRP A 387 11.86 -7.05 3.39
CA TRP A 387 11.34 -5.89 2.67
C TRP A 387 10.21 -5.23 3.43
N SER A 388 9.88 -4.01 3.04
CA SER A 388 8.69 -3.31 3.50
C SER A 388 7.78 -2.95 2.33
N GLY A 389 6.50 -2.79 2.61
CA GLY A 389 5.49 -2.30 1.69
C GLY A 389 4.74 -1.12 2.29
N GLN A 390 4.22 -0.23 1.45
CA GLN A 390 3.31 0.81 1.88
C GLN A 390 1.88 0.39 1.59
N VAL A 391 1.03 0.49 2.60
CA VAL A 391 -0.42 0.24 2.53
C VAL A 391 -1.15 1.55 2.75
N MET A 392 -2.17 1.82 1.95
CA MET A 392 -3.04 2.98 2.10
C MET A 392 -4.34 2.54 2.77
N GLU A 393 -4.52 2.92 4.03
CA GLU A 393 -5.67 2.53 4.86
C GLU A 393 -6.79 3.56 4.76
N PRO A 394 -7.91 3.27 4.06
CA PRO A 394 -9.09 4.11 4.06
C PRO A 394 -9.77 4.12 5.43
N THR A 395 -10.34 5.26 5.81
CA THR A 395 -11.00 5.43 7.13
C THR A 395 -12.23 4.54 7.32
N ASP A 396 -12.69 3.87 6.29
CA ASP A 396 -13.83 2.95 6.30
C ASP A 396 -13.52 1.52 5.82
N GLY A 397 -12.22 1.18 5.69
CA GLY A 397 -11.72 -0.20 5.46
C GLY A 397 -11.91 -0.74 4.03
N LEU A 398 -12.37 0.06 3.06
CA LEU A 398 -12.53 -0.37 1.67
C LEU A 398 -11.89 0.61 0.69
N ALA A 399 -11.33 0.10 -0.39
CA ALA A 399 -10.68 0.90 -1.43
C ALA A 399 -11.57 2.01 -1.99
N LEU A 400 -10.93 3.02 -2.56
CA LEU A 400 -11.55 4.14 -3.27
C LEU A 400 -11.33 3.93 -4.77
N ILE A 401 -12.36 3.42 -5.47
CA ILE A 401 -12.28 3.03 -6.88
C ILE A 401 -13.46 3.63 -7.62
N GLY A 402 -13.19 4.44 -8.65
CA GLY A 402 -14.24 5.06 -9.46
C GLY A 402 -13.85 6.42 -9.99
N ARG A 403 -14.86 7.28 -10.22
CA ARG A 403 -14.62 8.65 -10.69
C ARG A 403 -13.91 9.49 -9.63
N ASN A 404 -12.92 10.29 -10.06
CA ASN A 404 -12.21 11.16 -9.13
C ASN A 404 -13.15 12.26 -8.61
N PRO A 405 -13.30 12.43 -7.28
CA PRO A 405 -14.08 13.53 -6.74
C PRO A 405 -13.49 14.89 -7.16
N ASP A 406 -14.38 15.88 -7.37
CA ASP A 406 -14.00 17.24 -7.74
C ASP A 406 -13.25 17.38 -9.08
N ASP A 407 -13.19 16.31 -9.89
CA ASP A 407 -12.64 16.33 -11.24
C ASP A 407 -13.74 16.16 -12.31
N THR A 408 -13.37 16.19 -13.56
CA THR A 408 -14.31 15.93 -14.65
C THR A 408 -14.68 14.45 -14.71
N SER A 409 -15.83 14.16 -15.34
CA SER A 409 -16.43 12.82 -15.36
C SER A 409 -15.60 11.73 -16.03
N ASN A 410 -14.53 12.10 -16.76
CA ASN A 410 -13.64 11.17 -17.47
C ASN A 410 -12.30 10.91 -16.77
N VAL A 411 -12.16 11.32 -15.51
CA VAL A 411 -11.00 10.99 -14.66
C VAL A 411 -11.41 9.95 -13.63
N TYR A 412 -10.70 8.82 -13.60
CA TYR A 412 -10.94 7.72 -12.67
C TYR A 412 -9.71 7.48 -11.81
N ILE A 413 -9.91 6.96 -10.61
CA ILE A 413 -8.85 6.63 -9.65
C ILE A 413 -9.03 5.23 -9.07
N ALA A 414 -7.92 4.62 -8.65
CA ALA A 414 -7.88 3.44 -7.81
C ALA A 414 -6.82 3.63 -6.72
N THR A 415 -7.23 3.64 -5.45
CA THR A 415 -6.37 3.86 -4.28
C THR A 415 -6.99 3.28 -3.01
N GLY A 416 -6.26 3.30 -1.89
CA GLY A 416 -6.79 2.87 -0.60
C GLY A 416 -6.96 1.37 -0.55
N ASP A 417 -5.87 0.65 -0.74
CA ASP A 417 -5.87 -0.80 -0.88
C ASP A 417 -6.17 -1.57 0.41
N SER A 418 -6.07 -0.93 1.60
CA SER A 418 -6.44 -1.49 2.91
C SER A 418 -5.91 -2.92 3.11
N GLY A 419 -4.60 -3.14 2.87
CA GLY A 419 -3.97 -4.46 2.95
C GLY A 419 -4.37 -5.44 1.83
N MET A 420 -5.45 -5.18 1.11
CA MET A 420 -6.05 -6.07 0.10
C MET A 420 -5.68 -5.69 -1.35
N GLY A 421 -4.48 -5.13 -1.57
CA GLY A 421 -4.07 -4.51 -2.84
C GLY A 421 -4.21 -5.38 -4.07
N MET A 422 -4.04 -6.70 -3.94
CA MET A 422 -4.15 -7.62 -5.08
C MET A 422 -5.59 -7.79 -5.56
N THR A 423 -6.51 -8.04 -4.64
CA THR A 423 -7.94 -8.18 -4.97
C THR A 423 -8.57 -6.84 -5.29
N HIS A 424 -8.28 -5.76 -4.55
CA HIS A 424 -8.76 -4.41 -4.89
C HIS A 424 -8.23 -3.94 -6.26
N GLY A 425 -6.98 -4.28 -6.63
CA GLY A 425 -6.44 -3.97 -7.95
C GLY A 425 -7.21 -4.66 -9.09
N MET A 426 -7.64 -5.91 -8.88
CA MET A 426 -8.48 -6.62 -9.84
C MET A 426 -9.92 -6.07 -9.85
N ILE A 427 -10.49 -5.73 -8.68
CA ILE A 427 -11.79 -5.04 -8.59
C ILE A 427 -11.75 -3.73 -9.37
N ALA A 428 -10.65 -2.96 -9.25
CA ALA A 428 -10.46 -1.73 -10.02
C ALA A 428 -10.51 -2.00 -11.53
N GLY A 429 -9.84 -3.07 -11.98
CA GLY A 429 -9.89 -3.50 -13.38
C GLY A 429 -11.31 -3.78 -13.88
N MET A 430 -12.12 -4.49 -13.11
CA MET A 430 -13.50 -4.80 -13.45
C MET A 430 -14.41 -3.57 -13.36
N LEU A 431 -14.40 -2.88 -12.24
CA LEU A 431 -15.30 -1.77 -11.95
C LEU A 431 -15.05 -0.57 -12.87
N ILE A 432 -13.79 -0.13 -13.02
CA ILE A 432 -13.48 1.03 -13.87
C ILE A 432 -13.77 0.75 -15.33
N THR A 433 -13.55 -0.49 -15.79
CA THR A 433 -13.93 -0.92 -17.14
C THR A 433 -15.44 -0.75 -17.37
N ASP A 434 -16.27 -1.22 -16.42
CA ASP A 434 -17.72 -1.06 -16.51
C ASP A 434 -18.13 0.42 -16.51
N LEU A 435 -17.52 1.24 -15.65
CA LEU A 435 -17.81 2.68 -15.58
C LEU A 435 -17.44 3.42 -16.89
N ILE A 436 -16.31 3.08 -17.50
CA ILE A 436 -15.87 3.67 -18.79
C ILE A 436 -16.77 3.23 -19.94
N GLN A 437 -17.25 1.99 -19.88
CA GLN A 437 -18.18 1.41 -20.87
C GLN A 437 -19.65 1.75 -20.57
N GLU A 438 -19.92 2.56 -19.54
CA GLU A 438 -21.28 2.97 -19.10
C GLU A 438 -22.18 1.78 -18.76
N ARG A 439 -21.58 0.67 -18.27
CA ARG A 439 -22.31 -0.51 -17.79
C ARG A 439 -22.67 -0.35 -16.31
N ALA A 440 -23.84 -0.85 -15.92
CA ALA A 440 -24.21 -0.93 -14.52
C ALA A 440 -23.29 -1.92 -13.78
N ASN A 441 -22.82 -1.52 -12.59
CA ASN A 441 -22.04 -2.37 -11.72
C ASN A 441 -22.50 -2.15 -10.27
N ASP A 442 -22.93 -3.21 -9.63
CA ASP A 442 -23.55 -3.16 -8.29
C ASP A 442 -22.56 -2.68 -7.21
N TRP A 443 -21.26 -2.82 -7.45
CA TRP A 443 -20.21 -2.41 -6.50
C TRP A 443 -19.88 -0.92 -6.59
N ALA A 444 -20.34 -0.22 -7.64
CA ALA A 444 -19.94 1.16 -7.91
C ALA A 444 -20.17 2.09 -6.71
N ALA A 445 -21.32 1.99 -6.06
CA ALA A 445 -21.65 2.81 -4.91
C ALA A 445 -20.82 2.49 -3.65
N LEU A 446 -20.40 1.22 -3.49
CA LEU A 446 -19.59 0.78 -2.35
C LEU A 446 -18.18 1.33 -2.42
N TYR A 447 -17.57 1.34 -3.62
CA TYR A 447 -16.19 1.76 -3.85
C TYR A 447 -16.05 3.23 -4.28
N ASP A 448 -17.17 3.96 -4.47
CA ASP A 448 -17.16 5.35 -4.94
C ASP A 448 -16.21 6.23 -4.10
N PRO A 449 -15.19 6.86 -4.71
CA PRO A 449 -14.29 7.75 -4.01
C PRO A 449 -14.98 8.96 -3.35
N SER A 450 -16.17 9.35 -3.83
CA SER A 450 -16.98 10.44 -3.22
C SER A 450 -17.82 9.97 -2.03
N ARG A 451 -17.90 8.64 -1.75
CA ARG A 451 -18.72 8.09 -0.68
C ARG A 451 -18.42 8.74 0.68
N LYS A 452 -19.46 8.93 1.48
CA LYS A 452 -19.38 9.48 2.83
C LYS A 452 -19.81 8.42 3.83
N SER A 453 -18.93 8.02 4.72
CA SER A 453 -19.26 7.12 5.81
C SER A 453 -19.44 7.93 7.10
N LEU A 454 -20.69 8.11 7.53
CA LEU A 454 -20.99 8.75 8.82
C LEU A 454 -20.47 7.93 10.00
N LYS A 455 -20.35 6.61 9.83
CA LYS A 455 -19.90 5.68 10.86
C LYS A 455 -18.38 5.66 11.03
N SER A 456 -17.62 6.16 10.06
CA SER A 456 -16.17 6.31 10.13
C SER A 456 -15.69 7.73 10.51
N ILE A 457 -16.62 8.65 10.87
CA ILE A 457 -16.27 10.03 11.22
C ILE A 457 -15.21 10.08 12.34
N GLY A 458 -15.28 9.20 13.33
CA GLY A 458 -14.29 9.14 14.41
C GLY A 458 -12.88 8.88 13.88
N THR A 459 -12.71 7.86 13.06
CA THR A 459 -11.43 7.52 12.41
C THR A 459 -10.96 8.65 11.48
N PHE A 460 -11.87 9.20 10.66
CA PHE A 460 -11.58 10.33 9.79
C PHE A 460 -11.03 11.54 10.57
N VAL A 461 -11.66 11.92 11.67
CA VAL A 461 -11.22 13.04 12.51
C VAL A 461 -9.87 12.72 13.16
N GLN A 462 -9.69 11.52 13.68
CA GLN A 462 -8.44 11.09 14.31
C GLN A 462 -7.27 11.14 13.32
N GLU A 463 -7.44 10.61 12.10
CA GLU A 463 -6.40 10.62 11.08
C GLU A 463 -6.04 12.04 10.63
N ASN A 464 -7.03 12.89 10.41
CA ASN A 464 -6.76 14.28 10.01
C ASN A 464 -6.19 15.13 11.14
N LEU A 465 -6.49 14.85 12.41
CA LEU A 465 -5.81 15.47 13.56
C LEU A 465 -4.35 15.00 13.65
N ASN A 466 -4.10 13.72 13.39
CA ASN A 466 -2.73 13.20 13.32
C ASN A 466 -1.93 13.92 12.22
N VAL A 467 -2.48 14.06 11.01
CA VAL A 467 -1.84 14.85 9.93
C VAL A 467 -1.58 16.29 10.37
N ALA A 468 -2.55 16.94 11.03
CA ALA A 468 -2.37 18.31 11.53
C ALA A 468 -1.23 18.41 12.57
N ALA A 469 -1.05 17.38 13.41
CA ALA A 469 0.03 17.33 14.39
C ALA A 469 1.42 17.29 13.73
N GLN A 470 1.56 16.65 12.55
CA GLN A 470 2.85 16.59 11.84
C GLN A 470 3.35 17.97 11.35
N TYR A 471 2.46 18.96 11.26
CA TYR A 471 2.90 20.34 10.96
C TYR A 471 3.65 20.99 12.13
N ALA A 472 3.64 20.41 13.33
CA ALA A 472 4.47 20.88 14.45
C ALA A 472 5.97 20.74 14.16
N ASP A 473 6.37 19.86 13.24
CA ASP A 473 7.75 19.67 12.85
C ASP A 473 8.39 20.91 12.21
N TRP A 474 7.57 21.82 11.68
CA TRP A 474 8.06 23.11 11.20
C TRP A 474 8.75 23.95 12.28
N VAL A 475 8.33 23.82 13.53
CA VAL A 475 8.86 24.58 14.67
C VAL A 475 9.84 23.76 15.52
N SER A 476 10.00 22.47 15.28
CA SER A 476 10.95 21.60 15.98
C SER A 476 12.41 21.99 15.70
N ALA A 477 13.35 21.51 16.53
CA ALA A 477 14.78 21.77 16.34
C ALA A 477 15.39 21.04 15.12
N GLY A 478 14.76 19.98 14.63
CA GLY A 478 15.32 18.98 13.72
C GLY A 478 15.74 17.73 14.50
N ASP A 479 16.23 16.71 13.79
CA ASP A 479 16.62 15.43 14.40
C ASP A 479 17.97 15.54 15.13
N ILE A 480 18.88 16.34 14.58
CA ILE A 480 20.25 16.54 15.07
C ILE A 480 20.70 18.00 14.92
N GLY A 481 21.76 18.36 15.64
CA GLY A 481 22.25 19.75 15.70
C GLY A 481 23.22 20.13 14.57
N SER A 482 23.94 19.16 13.97
CA SER A 482 24.91 19.43 12.90
C SER A 482 25.07 18.24 11.96
N GLU A 483 25.50 18.51 10.73
CA GLU A 483 25.70 17.51 9.68
C GLU A 483 26.79 16.47 10.03
N ASP A 484 27.79 16.86 10.83
CA ASP A 484 28.88 15.97 11.23
C ASP A 484 28.40 14.81 12.10
N GLN A 485 27.24 14.94 12.72
CA GLN A 485 26.62 13.90 13.54
C GLN A 485 25.92 12.82 12.69
N ILE A 486 25.74 13.05 11.37
CA ILE A 486 25.11 12.06 10.49
C ILE A 486 26.11 10.97 10.16
N PRO A 487 25.84 9.70 10.51
CA PRO A 487 26.66 8.57 10.08
C PRO A 487 26.71 8.46 8.55
N LYS A 488 27.71 7.78 8.02
CA LYS A 488 27.74 7.39 6.61
C LYS A 488 26.54 6.52 6.30
N ASP A 489 26.03 6.62 5.07
CA ASP A 489 24.83 5.94 4.57
C ASP A 489 23.58 6.19 5.41
N SER A 490 23.45 7.43 5.91
CA SER A 490 22.34 7.83 6.76
C SER A 490 21.86 9.25 6.46
N GLY A 491 20.62 9.53 6.85
CA GLY A 491 20.00 10.85 6.69
C GLY A 491 19.39 11.38 7.98
N ALA A 492 19.27 12.70 8.05
CA ALA A 492 18.58 13.39 9.15
C ALA A 492 18.03 14.73 8.66
N VAL A 493 16.98 15.23 9.33
CA VAL A 493 16.45 16.57 9.09
C VAL A 493 17.12 17.55 10.04
N LEU A 494 17.74 18.58 9.48
CA LEU A 494 18.35 19.68 10.23
C LEU A 494 17.51 20.95 10.11
N ARG A 495 17.65 21.81 11.10
CA ARG A 495 17.12 23.17 11.06
C ARG A 495 18.24 24.15 10.70
N SER A 496 18.07 24.86 9.59
CA SER A 496 18.95 25.96 9.17
C SER A 496 18.13 27.25 9.15
N GLY A 497 18.22 28.04 10.22
CA GLY A 497 17.40 29.21 10.43
C GLY A 497 15.90 28.88 10.46
N VAL A 498 15.16 29.33 9.46
CA VAL A 498 13.70 29.03 9.28
C VAL A 498 13.45 27.85 8.35
N GLN A 499 14.48 27.30 7.73
CA GLN A 499 14.36 26.21 6.77
C GLN A 499 14.57 24.86 7.46
N LYS A 500 13.90 23.82 6.92
CA LYS A 500 14.15 22.42 7.24
C LYS A 500 14.87 21.78 6.06
N VAL A 501 16.01 21.16 6.36
CA VAL A 501 16.94 20.58 5.38
C VAL A 501 17.01 19.08 5.60
N ALA A 502 16.68 18.30 4.59
CA ALA A 502 16.92 16.88 4.52
C ALA A 502 18.38 16.67 4.08
N VAL A 503 19.20 16.11 4.95
CA VAL A 503 20.62 15.89 4.72
C VAL A 503 20.92 14.41 4.71
N TYR A 504 21.44 13.90 3.59
CA TYR A 504 21.92 12.53 3.45
C TYR A 504 23.45 12.53 3.31
N ARG A 505 24.12 11.69 4.06
CA ARG A 505 25.56 11.42 3.93
C ARG A 505 25.74 10.04 3.30
N ASP A 506 26.29 9.99 2.08
CA ASP A 506 26.49 8.74 1.36
C ASP A 506 27.62 7.87 1.97
N GLU A 507 27.84 6.67 1.38
CA GLU A 507 28.85 5.71 1.82
C GLU A 507 30.28 6.27 1.72
N GLU A 508 30.55 7.14 0.75
CA GLU A 508 31.81 7.85 0.56
C GLU A 508 32.00 8.97 1.60
N GLY A 509 30.92 9.44 2.21
CA GLY A 509 30.90 10.53 3.19
C GLY A 509 30.52 11.88 2.57
N THR A 510 30.13 11.92 1.29
CA THR A 510 29.63 13.12 0.62
C THR A 510 28.25 13.51 1.16
N VAL A 511 28.04 14.79 1.37
CA VAL A 511 26.80 15.33 1.93
C VAL A 511 25.90 15.87 0.83
N HIS A 512 24.68 15.34 0.77
CA HIS A 512 23.63 15.75 -0.17
C HIS A 512 22.52 16.48 0.60
N ARG A 513 22.09 17.63 0.10
CA ARG A 513 21.10 18.49 0.76
C ARG A 513 19.89 18.70 -0.13
N ARG A 514 18.70 18.59 0.46
CA ARG A 514 17.41 18.91 -0.16
C ARG A 514 16.53 19.66 0.83
N SER A 515 15.54 20.35 0.34
CA SER A 515 14.47 20.83 1.20
C SER A 515 13.75 19.64 1.85
N ALA A 516 13.60 19.65 3.17
CA ALA A 516 12.80 18.64 3.87
C ALA A 516 11.29 18.84 3.67
N VAL A 517 10.88 19.82 2.86
CA VAL A 517 9.48 20.18 2.65
C VAL A 517 8.90 19.35 1.50
N CYS A 518 7.97 18.45 1.83
CA CYS A 518 7.25 17.65 0.84
C CYS A 518 6.52 18.56 -0.17
N PRO A 519 6.71 18.39 -1.49
CA PRO A 519 6.08 19.24 -2.50
C PRO A 519 4.56 19.12 -2.55
N HIS A 520 3.96 18.04 -2.02
CA HIS A 520 2.51 17.85 -1.98
C HIS A 520 1.82 18.92 -1.10
N LEU A 521 1.69 18.73 0.21
CA LEU A 521 1.03 19.66 1.13
C LEU A 521 1.98 20.26 2.17
N LYS A 522 3.28 20.30 1.87
CA LYS A 522 4.30 21.02 2.65
C LYS A 522 4.56 20.47 4.06
N CYS A 523 4.27 19.20 4.35
CA CYS A 523 4.74 18.54 5.56
C CYS A 523 6.26 18.35 5.52
N ILE A 524 6.89 18.19 6.69
CA ILE A 524 8.32 17.87 6.78
C ILE A 524 8.48 16.35 6.62
N VAL A 525 9.39 15.91 5.75
CA VAL A 525 9.73 14.50 5.57
C VAL A 525 10.62 14.00 6.69
N ALA A 526 10.54 12.69 6.99
CA ALA A 526 11.39 12.01 7.97
C ALA A 526 12.26 10.95 7.27
N TRP A 527 13.45 10.69 7.81
CA TRP A 527 14.35 9.65 7.32
C TRP A 527 13.92 8.25 7.77
N ASP A 528 13.92 7.31 6.84
CA ASP A 528 13.77 5.88 7.10
C ASP A 528 15.12 5.20 6.88
N SER A 529 15.71 4.71 7.95
CA SER A 529 17.07 4.13 7.94
C SER A 529 17.12 2.74 7.30
N ILE A 530 16.00 2.02 7.23
CA ILE A 530 15.91 0.69 6.63
C ILE A 530 15.78 0.78 5.12
N GLU A 531 14.83 1.60 4.65
CA GLU A 531 14.57 1.78 3.23
C GLU A 531 15.50 2.82 2.58
N ARG A 532 16.27 3.57 3.37
CA ARG A 532 17.11 4.70 2.93
C ARG A 532 16.30 5.70 2.11
N THR A 533 15.14 6.10 2.63
CA THR A 533 14.20 6.99 1.97
C THR A 533 13.77 8.15 2.87
N TRP A 534 13.32 9.22 2.24
CA TRP A 534 12.60 10.31 2.92
C TRP A 534 11.11 10.04 2.78
N ASN A 535 10.42 9.88 3.90
CA ASN A 535 9.00 9.55 3.95
C ASN A 535 8.19 10.71 4.50
N CYS A 536 7.10 11.08 3.82
CA CYS A 536 6.21 12.14 4.30
C CYS A 536 5.17 11.56 5.27
N PRO A 537 5.15 12.00 6.55
CA PRO A 537 4.27 11.43 7.58
C PRO A 537 2.79 11.81 7.39
N CYS A 538 2.48 12.76 6.49
CA CYS A 538 1.12 13.24 6.29
C CYS A 538 0.32 12.35 5.32
N HIS A 539 0.85 12.07 4.13
CA HIS A 539 0.13 11.36 3.08
C HIS A 539 0.98 10.29 2.36
N GLY A 540 2.16 9.95 2.92
CA GLY A 540 2.94 8.81 2.45
C GLY A 540 3.78 9.02 1.20
N SER A 541 4.02 10.26 0.73
CA SER A 541 5.00 10.49 -0.34
C SER A 541 6.37 9.97 0.09
N ARG A 542 7.05 9.25 -0.81
CA ARG A 542 8.38 8.68 -0.56
C ARG A 542 9.37 9.19 -1.59
N PHE A 543 10.59 9.45 -1.13
CA PHE A 543 11.68 9.93 -1.98
C PHE A 543 12.93 9.11 -1.67
N ASP A 544 13.78 8.88 -2.67
CA ASP A 544 15.08 8.24 -2.45
C ASP A 544 16.00 9.11 -1.57
N ALA A 545 17.16 8.58 -1.23
CA ALA A 545 18.15 9.27 -0.40
C ALA A 545 18.57 10.63 -0.99
N TYR A 546 18.52 10.77 -2.31
CA TYR A 546 18.89 11.99 -3.03
C TYR A 546 17.71 12.96 -3.25
N GLY A 547 16.53 12.59 -2.78
CA GLY A 547 15.30 13.39 -2.86
C GLY A 547 14.51 13.23 -4.16
N LYS A 548 14.81 12.23 -5.01
CA LYS A 548 13.98 11.89 -6.16
C LYS A 548 12.70 11.20 -5.69
N VAL A 549 11.56 11.59 -6.25
CA VAL A 549 10.27 10.99 -5.91
C VAL A 549 10.22 9.52 -6.34
N LEU A 550 9.76 8.66 -5.42
CA LEU A 550 9.54 7.22 -5.62
C LEU A 550 8.05 6.87 -5.62
N ASN A 551 7.29 7.45 -4.68
CA ASN A 551 5.86 7.22 -4.53
C ASN A 551 5.13 8.55 -4.28
N GLY A 552 3.95 8.68 -4.91
CA GLY A 552 3.03 9.79 -4.65
C GLY A 552 2.52 9.87 -3.19
N PRO A 553 1.68 10.88 -2.91
CA PRO A 553 1.03 11.80 -3.84
C PRO A 553 1.91 12.97 -4.35
N ALA A 554 3.12 13.17 -3.81
CA ALA A 554 4.05 14.13 -4.40
C ALA A 554 4.39 13.70 -5.84
N ASN A 555 4.35 14.65 -6.77
CA ASN A 555 4.62 14.42 -8.19
C ASN A 555 5.88 15.17 -8.68
N SER A 556 6.73 15.54 -7.73
CA SER A 556 8.03 16.15 -8.02
C SER A 556 9.02 15.83 -6.90
N ASP A 557 10.30 15.94 -7.23
CA ASP A 557 11.41 15.70 -6.33
C ASP A 557 11.46 16.74 -5.20
N LEU A 558 12.14 16.42 -4.10
CA LEU A 558 12.48 17.40 -3.06
C LEU A 558 13.35 18.51 -3.67
N SER A 559 12.97 19.76 -3.47
CA SER A 559 13.66 20.89 -4.04
C SER A 559 15.13 20.95 -3.62
N PRO A 560 16.07 21.29 -4.53
CA PRO A 560 17.44 21.58 -4.14
C PRO A 560 17.47 22.76 -3.19
N ILE A 561 18.49 22.82 -2.33
CA ILE A 561 18.79 24.00 -1.51
C ILE A 561 19.99 24.68 -2.12
N GLU A 562 19.83 25.95 -2.45
CA GLU A 562 20.95 26.80 -2.83
C GLU A 562 21.81 27.03 -1.56
N THR A 563 23.08 26.67 -1.65
CA THR A 563 24.09 26.84 -0.59
C THR A 563 24.59 28.29 -0.54
#